data_0b368802dd6eff9b94e4976a6c30e6ba
#
_entry.id   0b368802dd6eff9b94e4976a6c30e6ba
#
_cell.length_a   1.000
_cell.length_b   1.000
_cell.length_c   1.000
_cell.angle_alpha   90.00
_cell.angle_beta   90.00
_cell.angle_gamma   90.00
#
_symmetry.space_group_name_H-M   'P 1'
#
loop_
_entity.id
_entity.type
_entity.pdbx_description
1 polymer ?
#
loop_
_entity_poly.entity_id
_entity_poly.type
_entity_poly.pdbx_seq_one_letter_code
_entity_poly.pdbx_strand_id
1 'polypeptide(L)'
;MHHDVEFDADGLVAKVAKASVEVLKRMGAYVRTVARRKVHTSPKPSTAGTPPHSRTGALKRGILFGVEKRQQSVIIGPSEKFVGTSMVAHEFGGGYKRERYPKRPLMGPSLKESAPHLTKMWRDAVK
;
A
#
# COMPACT_ATOMS: atom_id res chain seq x y z
N MET A 1 11.73 -14.24 -11.17
CA MET A 1 12.43 -14.63 -10.88
C MET A 1 12.86 -15.28 -10.20
N HIS A 2 12.95 -15.80 -9.95
CA HIS A 2 13.60 -16.17 -9.16
C HIS A 2 14.10 -17.22 -8.98
N HIS A 3 14.40 -17.97 -9.20
CA HIS A 3 14.83 -18.88 -8.93
C HIS A 3 16.16 -19.37 -9.08
N ASP A 4 16.92 -19.04 -9.63
CA ASP A 4 18.27 -19.24 -9.91
C ASP A 4 19.19 -19.31 -8.75
N VAL A 5 18.72 -18.84 -7.60
CA VAL A 5 19.51 -18.82 -6.40
C VAL A 5 19.60 -20.17 -5.71
N GLU A 6 18.81 -21.13 -6.13
CA GLU A 6 18.77 -22.41 -5.44
C GLU A 6 20.02 -23.24 -5.61
N PHE A 7 20.90 -22.93 -6.58
CA PHE A 7 22.14 -23.66 -6.69
C PHE A 7 23.33 -22.92 -6.09
N ASP A 8 23.07 -21.81 -5.43
CA ASP A 8 24.11 -21.04 -4.75
C ASP A 8 24.32 -21.55 -3.33
N ALA A 9 25.39 -21.11 -2.71
CA ALA A 9 25.65 -21.44 -1.32
C ALA A 9 24.56 -20.84 -0.44
N ASP A 10 24.29 -21.49 0.70
CA ASP A 10 23.28 -21.06 1.65
C ASP A 10 23.44 -19.59 2.06
N GLY A 11 24.67 -19.10 2.16
CA GLY A 11 24.94 -17.72 2.52
C GLY A 11 24.43 -16.73 1.48
N LEU A 12 24.52 -17.08 0.19
CA LEU A 12 24.04 -16.22 -0.87
C LEU A 12 22.51 -16.19 -0.90
N VAL A 13 21.87 -17.35 -0.71
CA VAL A 13 20.41 -17.45 -0.64
C VAL A 13 19.88 -16.57 0.49
N ALA A 14 20.52 -16.62 1.66
CA ALA A 14 20.13 -15.80 2.79
C ALA A 14 20.24 -14.30 2.51
N LYS A 15 21.30 -13.88 1.79
CA LYS A 15 21.49 -12.48 1.43
C LYS A 15 20.39 -11.99 0.49
N VAL A 16 20.02 -12.80 -0.50
CA VAL A 16 18.95 -12.43 -1.44
C VAL A 16 17.62 -12.30 -0.71
N ALA A 17 17.29 -13.25 0.14
CA ALA A 17 16.05 -13.20 0.89
C ALA A 17 15.99 -11.98 1.80
N LYS A 18 17.09 -11.67 2.50
CA LYS A 18 17.15 -10.49 3.37
C LYS A 18 17.01 -9.20 2.58
N ALA A 19 17.67 -9.11 1.44
CA ALA A 19 17.59 -7.93 0.60
C ALA A 19 16.15 -7.73 0.11
N SER A 20 15.44 -8.80 -0.26
CA SER A 20 14.05 -8.72 -0.68
C SER A 20 13.15 -8.15 0.42
N VAL A 21 13.31 -8.59 1.66
CA VAL A 21 12.51 -8.09 2.78
C VAL A 21 12.78 -6.61 3.02
N GLU A 22 14.04 -6.20 3.00
CA GLU A 22 14.39 -4.80 3.20
C GLU A 22 13.82 -3.90 2.10
N VAL A 23 13.88 -4.36 0.85
CA VAL A 23 13.32 -3.64 -0.28
C VAL A 23 11.81 -3.52 -0.14
N LEU A 24 11.14 -4.63 0.21
CA LEU A 24 9.70 -4.63 0.39
C LEU A 24 9.26 -3.67 1.50
N LYS A 25 10.02 -3.58 2.58
CA LYS A 25 9.74 -2.62 3.65
C LYS A 25 9.82 -1.18 3.14
N ARG A 26 10.84 -0.87 2.36
CA ARG A 26 11.00 0.49 1.80
C ARG A 26 9.90 0.79 0.80
N MET A 27 9.55 -0.17 -0.04
CA MET A 27 8.46 -0.01 -0.99
C MET A 27 7.13 0.25 -0.27
N GLY A 28 6.84 -0.54 0.77
CA GLY A 28 5.64 -0.34 1.57
C GLY A 28 5.58 1.02 2.23
N ALA A 29 6.68 1.46 2.81
CA ALA A 29 6.76 2.78 3.43
C ALA A 29 6.57 3.90 2.42
N TYR A 30 7.12 3.74 1.21
CA TYR A 30 6.97 4.74 0.16
C TYR A 30 5.50 4.87 -0.28
N VAL A 31 4.85 3.75 -0.58
CA VAL A 31 3.44 3.78 -0.99
C VAL A 31 2.55 4.33 0.12
N ARG A 32 2.83 3.96 1.36
CA ARG A 32 2.11 4.50 2.51
C ARG A 32 2.21 6.02 2.58
N THR A 33 3.41 6.55 2.36
CA THR A 33 3.63 8.00 2.38
C THR A 33 2.85 8.69 1.26
N VAL A 34 2.86 8.11 0.06
CA VAL A 34 2.11 8.65 -1.07
C VAL A 34 0.60 8.64 -0.75
N ALA A 35 0.09 7.52 -0.25
CA ALA A 35 -1.32 7.41 0.09
C ALA A 35 -1.72 8.39 1.19
N ARG A 36 -0.91 8.53 2.23
CA ARG A 36 -1.20 9.45 3.32
C ARG A 36 -1.26 10.91 2.86
N ARG A 37 -0.41 11.28 1.92
CA ARG A 37 -0.43 12.65 1.38
C ARG A 37 -1.69 12.96 0.59
N LYS A 38 -2.35 11.95 0.04
CA LYS A 38 -3.58 12.14 -0.73
C LYS A 38 -4.81 12.33 0.16
N VAL A 39 -4.73 11.97 1.43
CA VAL A 39 -5.86 12.08 2.36
C VAL A 39 -5.76 13.39 3.13
N HIS A 40 -6.76 14.26 2.92
CA HIS A 40 -6.84 15.52 3.65
C HIS A 40 -7.79 15.38 4.84
N THR A 41 -7.45 16.04 5.93
CA THR A 41 -8.33 16.08 7.11
C THR A 41 -9.39 17.17 6.88
N SER A 42 -10.65 16.78 6.87
CA SER A 42 -11.76 17.69 6.65
C SER A 42 -13.05 17.08 7.16
N PRO A 43 -13.94 17.88 7.76
CA PRO A 43 -15.27 17.39 8.17
C PRO A 43 -16.20 17.16 6.99
N LYS A 44 -15.88 17.68 5.81
CA LYS A 44 -16.72 17.54 4.63
C LYS A 44 -16.27 16.36 3.77
N PRO A 45 -17.21 15.68 3.08
CA PRO A 45 -16.83 14.64 2.12
C PRO A 45 -16.03 15.24 0.97
N SER A 46 -15.13 14.43 0.39
CA SER A 46 -14.40 14.84 -0.79
C SER A 46 -15.30 14.74 -2.03
N THR A 47 -14.86 15.38 -3.10
CA THR A 47 -15.54 15.26 -4.39
C THR A 47 -15.43 13.82 -4.90
N ALA A 48 -16.51 13.28 -5.47
CA ALA A 48 -16.50 11.96 -6.07
C ALA A 48 -15.38 11.87 -7.10
N GLY A 49 -14.67 10.75 -7.13
CA GLY A 49 -13.53 10.52 -8.01
C GLY A 49 -12.19 10.95 -7.43
N THR A 50 -12.20 11.71 -6.32
CA THR A 50 -10.97 12.10 -5.62
C THR A 50 -10.80 11.25 -4.36
N PRO A 51 -9.57 11.19 -3.80
CA PRO A 51 -9.36 10.40 -2.58
C PRO A 51 -10.25 10.85 -1.42
N PRO A 52 -10.63 9.95 -0.51
CA PRO A 52 -11.53 10.30 0.59
C PRO A 52 -10.85 11.24 1.58
N HIS A 53 -11.66 12.07 2.26
CA HIS A 53 -11.18 12.89 3.37
C HIS A 53 -11.25 12.09 4.67
N SER A 54 -10.43 12.46 5.63
CA SER A 54 -10.45 11.91 6.97
C SER A 54 -10.94 12.97 7.95
N ARG A 55 -12.04 12.70 8.66
CA ARG A 55 -12.60 13.69 9.59
C ARG A 55 -11.68 13.96 10.77
N THR A 56 -11.10 12.90 11.32
CA THR A 56 -10.29 12.98 12.53
C THR A 56 -8.83 12.68 12.31
N GLY A 57 -8.44 12.39 11.06
CA GLY A 57 -7.11 11.91 10.74
C GLY A 57 -6.96 10.40 10.94
N ALA A 58 -8.02 9.70 11.35
CA ALA A 58 -7.94 8.26 11.59
C ALA A 58 -7.61 7.47 10.32
N LEU A 59 -8.21 7.83 9.19
CA LEU A 59 -7.89 7.17 7.92
C LEU A 59 -6.42 7.34 7.58
N LYS A 60 -5.93 8.56 7.68
CA LYS A 60 -4.53 8.86 7.38
C LYS A 60 -3.58 8.05 8.26
N ARG A 61 -3.85 8.01 9.57
CA ARG A 61 -3.04 7.24 10.50
C ARG A 61 -3.20 5.73 10.31
N GLY A 62 -4.35 5.31 9.83
CA GLY A 62 -4.67 3.90 9.66
C GLY A 62 -4.15 3.26 8.38
N ILE A 63 -3.49 4.02 7.50
CA ILE A 63 -2.86 3.44 6.32
C ILE A 63 -1.54 2.81 6.77
N LEU A 64 -1.49 1.49 6.72
CA LEU A 64 -0.36 0.71 7.22
C LEU A 64 0.15 -0.21 6.14
N PHE A 65 1.32 -0.81 6.38
CA PHE A 65 1.83 -1.85 5.49
C PHE A 65 2.42 -2.99 6.32
N GLY A 66 2.44 -4.17 5.73
CA GLY A 66 3.08 -5.33 6.32
C GLY A 66 3.75 -6.16 5.24
N VAL A 67 4.87 -6.78 5.58
CA VAL A 67 5.59 -7.63 4.64
C VAL A 67 5.23 -9.09 4.92
N GLU A 68 4.80 -9.78 3.87
CA GLU A 68 4.57 -11.23 3.91
C GLU A 68 5.83 -11.92 3.39
N LYS A 69 6.63 -12.43 4.31
CA LYS A 69 7.95 -12.99 3.97
C LYS A 69 7.87 -14.22 3.08
N ARG A 70 6.90 -15.08 3.31
CA ARG A 70 6.74 -16.31 2.52
C ARG A 70 6.49 -16.02 1.05
N GLN A 71 5.61 -15.06 0.78
CA GLN A 71 5.21 -14.72 -0.57
C GLN A 71 6.06 -13.61 -1.17
N GLN A 72 7.01 -13.08 -0.39
CA GLN A 72 7.83 -11.95 -0.80
C GLN A 72 6.98 -10.82 -1.36
N SER A 73 5.96 -10.46 -0.60
CA SER A 73 5.04 -9.41 -0.99
C SER A 73 4.84 -8.41 0.15
N VAL A 74 4.33 -7.26 -0.19
CA VAL A 74 3.96 -6.24 0.79
C VAL A 74 2.50 -5.89 0.59
N ILE A 75 1.79 -5.80 1.70
CA ILE A 75 0.38 -5.46 1.71
C ILE A 75 0.26 -4.07 2.30
N ILE A 76 -0.37 -3.16 1.58
CA ILE A 76 -0.52 -1.77 2.01
C ILE A 76 -1.99 -1.37 1.92
N GLY A 77 -2.48 -0.72 2.93
CA GLY A 77 -3.84 -0.20 2.87
C GLY A 77 -4.38 0.24 4.22
N PRO A 78 -5.62 0.75 4.21
CA PRO A 78 -6.29 1.13 5.44
C PRO A 78 -6.53 -0.08 6.34
N SER A 79 -6.21 0.05 7.61
CA SER A 79 -6.45 -1.00 8.60
C SER A 79 -7.90 -0.93 9.08
N GLU A 80 -8.63 -2.03 8.99
CA GLU A 80 -10.01 -2.11 9.48
C GLU A 80 -10.11 -1.74 10.95
N LYS A 81 -9.09 -2.03 11.72
CA LYS A 81 -9.05 -1.70 13.14
C LYS A 81 -9.18 -0.20 13.38
N PHE A 82 -8.64 0.63 12.49
CA PHE A 82 -8.66 2.08 12.67
C PHE A 82 -9.77 2.77 11.88
N VAL A 83 -10.14 2.24 10.73
CA VAL A 83 -11.05 2.94 9.80
C VAL A 83 -12.34 2.19 9.49
N GLY A 84 -12.50 0.99 10.04
CA GLY A 84 -13.67 0.17 9.74
C GLY A 84 -13.57 -0.51 8.39
N THR A 85 -14.69 -1.01 7.89
CA THR A 85 -14.71 -1.88 6.71
C THR A 85 -15.26 -1.22 5.44
N SER A 86 -15.56 0.08 5.50
CA SER A 86 -16.17 0.79 4.36
C SER A 86 -15.20 1.13 3.23
N MET A 87 -13.91 0.93 3.41
CA MET A 87 -12.90 1.41 2.45
C MET A 87 -12.98 0.73 1.08
N VAL A 88 -13.47 -0.51 1.01
CA VAL A 88 -13.67 -1.18 -0.27
C VAL A 88 -14.71 -0.41 -1.10
N ALA A 89 -15.81 0.01 -0.46
CA ALA A 89 -16.84 0.79 -1.13
C ALA A 89 -16.31 2.16 -1.57
N HIS A 90 -15.43 2.78 -0.80
CA HIS A 90 -14.81 4.04 -1.21
C HIS A 90 -13.88 3.85 -2.41
N GLU A 91 -13.09 2.79 -2.40
CA GLU A 91 -12.13 2.55 -3.48
C GLU A 91 -12.81 2.28 -4.82
N PHE A 92 -13.85 1.46 -4.81
CA PHE A 92 -14.50 0.99 -6.04
C PHE A 92 -15.90 1.55 -6.25
N GLY A 93 -16.45 2.24 -5.26
CA GLY A 93 -17.84 2.68 -5.28
C GLY A 93 -18.77 1.52 -4.94
N GLY A 94 -20.04 1.82 -4.69
CA GLY A 94 -21.05 0.81 -4.45
C GLY A 94 -21.70 0.88 -3.08
N GLY A 95 -22.39 -0.18 -2.70
CA GLY A 95 -23.16 -0.23 -1.46
C GLY A 95 -22.39 -0.69 -0.26
N TYR A 96 -22.70 -0.12 0.89
CA TYR A 96 -22.19 -0.54 2.18
C TYR A 96 -23.20 -0.14 3.25
N LYS A 97 -23.68 -1.10 4.01
CA LYS A 97 -24.67 -0.89 5.09
C LYS A 97 -25.87 -0.02 4.64
N ARG A 98 -26.52 -0.43 3.54
CA ARG A 98 -27.70 0.25 2.97
C ARG A 98 -27.43 1.61 2.34
N GLU A 99 -26.18 2.06 2.32
CA GLU A 99 -25.81 3.31 1.65
C GLU A 99 -25.03 3.02 0.38
N ARG A 100 -25.16 3.89 -0.60
CA ARG A 100 -24.37 3.79 -1.82
C ARG A 100 -23.31 4.88 -1.75
N TYR A 101 -22.07 4.44 -1.95
CA TYR A 101 -20.92 5.34 -1.87
C TYR A 101 -20.41 5.68 -3.26
N PRO A 102 -20.14 6.96 -3.54
CA PRO A 102 -19.45 7.30 -4.78
C PRO A 102 -18.02 6.82 -4.69
N LYS A 103 -17.42 6.57 -5.86
CA LYS A 103 -16.03 6.13 -5.93
C LYS A 103 -15.11 7.25 -5.45
N ARG A 104 -14.30 6.96 -4.44
CA ARG A 104 -13.26 7.86 -3.93
C ARG A 104 -11.99 7.04 -3.76
N PRO A 105 -11.27 6.74 -4.86
CA PRO A 105 -10.15 5.80 -4.82
C PRO A 105 -8.94 6.42 -4.13
N LEU A 106 -8.21 5.59 -3.41
CA LEU A 106 -7.00 5.99 -2.70
C LEU A 106 -5.83 5.08 -3.05
N MET A 107 -5.98 3.77 -2.84
CA MET A 107 -4.85 2.86 -2.99
C MET A 107 -4.47 2.60 -4.44
N GLY A 108 -5.44 2.52 -5.34
CA GLY A 108 -5.18 2.37 -6.77
C GLY A 108 -4.33 3.50 -7.31
N PRO A 109 -4.76 4.76 -7.18
CA PRO A 109 -3.95 5.90 -7.61
C PRO A 109 -2.60 5.99 -6.92
N SER A 110 -2.53 5.64 -5.62
CA SER A 110 -1.27 5.67 -4.87
C SER A 110 -0.27 4.66 -5.42
N LEU A 111 -0.71 3.45 -5.73
CA LEU A 111 0.14 2.43 -6.34
C LEU A 111 0.59 2.84 -7.74
N LYS A 112 -0.32 3.38 -8.53
CA LYS A 112 -0.01 3.82 -9.89
C LYS A 112 1.04 4.93 -9.88
N GLU A 113 0.90 5.90 -9.01
CA GLU A 113 1.87 6.99 -8.87
C GLU A 113 3.22 6.47 -8.38
N SER A 114 3.21 5.48 -7.49
CA SER A 114 4.44 4.94 -6.90
C SER A 114 5.21 4.00 -7.82
N ALA A 115 4.54 3.39 -8.80
CA ALA A 115 5.12 2.31 -9.61
C ALA A 115 6.51 2.60 -10.18
N PRO A 116 6.81 3.76 -10.78
CA PRO A 116 8.16 4.03 -11.29
C PRO A 116 9.22 4.00 -10.21
N HIS A 117 8.92 4.51 -9.03
CA HIS A 117 9.84 4.51 -7.90
C HIS A 117 10.05 3.10 -7.36
N LEU A 118 9.00 2.30 -7.30
CA LEU A 118 9.09 0.93 -6.82
C LEU A 118 10.02 0.10 -7.71
N THR A 119 9.88 0.26 -9.02
CA THR A 119 10.75 -0.42 -9.99
C THR A 119 12.21 -0.03 -9.78
N LYS A 120 12.47 1.25 -9.59
CA LYS A 120 13.83 1.74 -9.35
C LYS A 120 14.40 1.20 -8.05
N MET A 121 13.61 1.21 -6.97
CA MET A 121 14.01 0.68 -5.68
C MET A 121 14.43 -0.78 -5.79
N TRP A 122 13.65 -1.57 -6.49
CA TRP A 122 13.96 -2.98 -6.69
C TRP A 122 15.25 -3.15 -7.48
N ARG A 123 15.36 -2.44 -8.58
CA ARG A 123 16.54 -2.52 -9.45
C ARG A 123 17.81 -2.14 -8.70
N ASP A 124 17.76 -1.07 -7.91
CA ASP A 124 18.93 -0.60 -7.16
C ASP A 124 19.33 -1.59 -6.06
N ALA A 125 18.37 -2.30 -5.51
CA ALA A 125 18.62 -3.24 -4.43
C ALA A 125 19.27 -4.55 -4.88
N VAL A 126 19.07 -4.94 -6.15
CA VAL A 126 19.59 -6.21 -6.66
C VAL A 126 20.89 -6.06 -7.47
N LYS A 127 21.49 -4.91 -7.43
CA LYS A 127 22.79 -4.69 -8.09
C LYS A 127 23.90 -5.47 -7.40
#